data_5f309179a29ed0f318ebeed0fa5dc02b
#
_entry.id   5f309179a29ed0f318ebeed0fa5dc02b
#
_cell.length_a   1.000
_cell.length_b   1.000
_cell.length_c   1.000
_cell.angle_alpha   90.00
_cell.angle_beta   90.00
_cell.angle_gamma   90.00
#
_symmetry.space_group_name_H-M   'P 1'
#
loop_
_entity.id
_entity.type
_entity.pdbx_description
1 polymer ?
#
loop_
_entity_poly.entity_id
_entity_poly.type
_entity_poly.pdbx_seq_one_letter_code
_entity_poly.pdbx_strand_id
1 'polypeptide(L)'
;MAKNIAANKKSKKVCKYVFVVGGVISGVGKGITSSSIGKILQDKGLVVTALKIDPYVNIDAGTMNPTEHGEVFVTNDGDETDQDMGNYERFLNIDLTSINYMTTGRVYQSVINRERNLEYGGQCVQVVPHVPMEVVRRIKHAVSVANADVALIEVGGTVGEYENILFLEAARIMKLESPRDVAFVMVSYLPIPSKIGEMKTKPTQHAVRILNASGIQPDIIVARAQLPLDKKRKEKIAFFCNVPAGQIISAPDIESVYDVPMNFEKEGMSKVLFDVLNLPNKSGFVSSHKKWLDFAKSAHISNTNEVKIAVIGKYFDTGDFTLSDSYLSVIEAIKYSAYSLGKKPVLTWLSSTTFESEKNKLKDLKKYDGIVVPGGFGSRGIEGKILAIEYARKNKIPYFGLCYGMQLMVIEYARNILGLRDANTTEVNKKTKNNIVDIMESQKQNIAKSVMGGSMRLGAYDCVIAKGSVAYDAYGKSKISERHRHRYEVNNAFVPELEKAGLIFSGKSPTGELCEIAELPQIKHPFFVGVQFHPEFMARPLAPHPLFTAFIKAATKKPRK
;
A
#
# COMPACT_ATOMS: atom_id res chain seq x y z
N MET A 1 28.74 40.34 40.29
CA MET A 1 27.87 40.38 39.11
C MET A 1 27.74 38.97 38.55
N ALA A 2 26.77 38.22 38.98
CA ALA A 2 26.49 36.87 38.50
C ALA A 2 25.42 37.01 37.40
N LYS A 3 25.79 36.75 36.12
CA LYS A 3 24.86 36.70 35.00
C LYS A 3 24.09 35.38 35.05
N ASN A 4 22.78 35.49 35.33
CA ASN A 4 21.81 34.40 35.14
C ASN A 4 21.77 33.98 33.65
N ILE A 5 22.37 32.85 33.34
CA ILE A 5 22.14 32.17 32.07
C ILE A 5 20.92 31.24 32.31
N ALA A 6 19.73 31.79 32.07
CA ALA A 6 18.52 30.99 31.96
C ALA A 6 18.64 30.16 30.67
N ALA A 7 19.11 28.93 30.79
CA ALA A 7 19.05 27.95 29.74
C ALA A 7 17.58 27.65 29.42
N ASN A 8 17.14 28.09 28.26
CA ASN A 8 15.81 27.84 27.70
C ASN A 8 15.71 26.32 27.42
N LYS A 9 15.36 25.52 28.44
CA LYS A 9 15.01 24.11 28.27
C LYS A 9 13.74 24.07 27.44
N LYS A 10 13.87 23.98 26.10
CA LYS A 10 12.75 23.53 25.27
C LYS A 10 12.22 22.27 25.92
N SER A 11 10.99 22.31 26.45
CA SER A 11 10.32 21.13 26.99
C SER A 11 10.33 20.06 25.91
N LYS A 12 10.89 18.90 26.21
CA LYS A 12 10.98 17.78 25.27
C LYS A 12 9.53 17.44 24.89
N LYS A 13 9.19 17.56 23.62
CA LYS A 13 7.86 17.25 23.08
C LYS A 13 7.53 15.80 23.45
N VAL A 14 6.45 15.59 24.20
CA VAL A 14 5.99 14.26 24.61
C VAL A 14 5.08 13.73 23.49
N CYS A 15 5.48 12.64 22.84
CA CYS A 15 4.65 11.96 21.86
C CYS A 15 3.58 11.10 22.56
N LYS A 16 2.41 11.02 21.97
CA LYS A 16 1.33 10.10 22.35
C LYS A 16 1.32 8.87 21.44
N TYR A 17 0.93 7.72 21.98
CA TYR A 17 0.96 6.44 21.29
C TYR A 17 -0.44 5.83 21.26
N VAL A 18 -0.93 5.47 20.08
CA VAL A 18 -2.21 4.80 19.90
C VAL A 18 -1.95 3.42 19.32
N PHE A 19 -2.12 2.39 20.12
CA PHE A 19 -2.05 1.01 19.69
C PHE A 19 -3.40 0.55 19.15
N VAL A 20 -3.42 0.09 17.90
CA VAL A 20 -4.60 -0.48 17.25
C VAL A 20 -4.44 -1.99 17.19
N VAL A 21 -5.35 -2.69 17.86
CA VAL A 21 -5.35 -4.16 17.97
C VAL A 21 -6.64 -4.74 17.40
N GLY A 22 -6.58 -5.94 16.85
CA GLY A 22 -7.73 -6.62 16.26
C GLY A 22 -8.33 -7.67 17.18
N GLY A 23 -9.65 -7.82 17.14
CA GLY A 23 -10.36 -8.88 17.82
C GLY A 23 -11.35 -9.60 16.91
N VAL A 24 -11.67 -10.86 17.23
CA VAL A 24 -12.65 -11.74 16.59
C VAL A 24 -12.18 -12.40 15.31
N ILE A 25 -11.80 -11.62 14.29
CA ILE A 25 -11.37 -12.13 12.97
C ILE A 25 -10.22 -11.30 12.39
N SER A 26 -9.41 -11.93 11.54
CA SER A 26 -8.46 -11.22 10.68
C SER A 26 -9.22 -10.39 9.63
N GLY A 27 -8.58 -9.38 9.04
CA GLY A 27 -9.24 -8.53 8.04
C GLY A 27 -10.34 -7.62 8.61
N VAL A 28 -10.41 -7.43 9.93
CA VAL A 28 -11.45 -6.61 10.59
C VAL A 28 -11.37 -5.12 10.27
N GLY A 29 -10.37 -4.69 9.50
CA GLY A 29 -10.19 -3.30 9.07
C GLY A 29 -9.31 -2.46 9.99
N LYS A 30 -8.30 -3.06 10.63
CA LYS A 30 -7.30 -2.33 11.43
C LYS A 30 -6.58 -1.26 10.62
N GLY A 31 -6.07 -1.59 9.41
CA GLY A 31 -5.33 -0.67 8.55
C GLY A 31 -6.12 0.58 8.20
N ILE A 32 -7.37 0.42 7.78
CA ILE A 32 -8.27 1.56 7.48
C ILE A 32 -8.63 2.34 8.75
N THR A 33 -8.82 1.65 9.87
CA THR A 33 -9.08 2.32 11.16
C THR A 33 -7.88 3.15 11.60
N SER A 34 -6.66 2.59 11.57
CA SER A 34 -5.42 3.29 11.88
C SER A 34 -5.22 4.50 10.99
N SER A 35 -5.34 4.31 9.66
CA SER A 35 -5.24 5.38 8.66
C SER A 35 -6.25 6.50 8.91
N SER A 36 -7.49 6.13 9.24
CA SER A 36 -8.59 7.10 9.50
C SER A 36 -8.37 7.89 10.79
N ILE A 37 -7.94 7.23 11.85
CA ILE A 37 -7.56 7.90 13.11
C ILE A 37 -6.41 8.89 12.84
N GLY A 38 -5.40 8.47 12.10
CA GLY A 38 -4.28 9.33 11.74
C GLY A 38 -4.71 10.55 10.93
N LYS A 39 -5.59 10.35 9.97
CA LYS A 39 -6.16 11.43 9.15
C LYS A 39 -6.93 12.43 10.01
N ILE A 40 -7.77 11.96 10.94
CA ILE A 40 -8.52 12.81 11.87
C ILE A 40 -7.56 13.66 12.71
N LEU A 41 -6.52 13.05 13.28
CA LEU A 41 -5.54 13.74 14.12
C LEU A 41 -4.72 14.77 13.32
N GLN A 42 -4.32 14.44 12.09
CA GLN A 42 -3.69 15.40 11.18
C GLN A 42 -4.61 16.58 10.85
N ASP A 43 -5.89 16.31 10.62
CA ASP A 43 -6.87 17.35 10.31
C ASP A 43 -7.10 18.30 11.51
N LYS A 44 -6.77 17.86 12.73
CA LYS A 44 -6.69 18.70 13.94
C LYS A 44 -5.32 19.38 14.10
N GLY A 45 -4.43 19.27 13.14
CA GLY A 45 -3.13 19.95 13.11
C GLY A 45 -2.04 19.29 13.96
N LEU A 46 -2.13 17.96 14.19
CA LEU A 46 -1.10 17.18 14.85
C LEU A 46 -0.15 16.56 13.80
N VAL A 47 1.12 16.44 14.12
CA VAL A 47 2.08 15.65 13.33
C VAL A 47 1.92 14.18 13.70
N VAL A 48 1.54 13.37 12.72
CA VAL A 48 1.24 11.94 12.92
C VAL A 48 2.21 11.09 12.14
N THR A 49 2.70 10.01 12.75
CA THR A 49 3.39 8.91 12.07
C THR A 49 2.64 7.59 12.32
N ALA A 50 2.83 6.61 11.45
CA ALA A 50 2.23 5.30 11.60
C ALA A 50 3.31 4.21 11.56
N LEU A 51 3.10 3.14 12.31
CA LEU A 51 3.95 1.96 12.34
C LEU A 51 3.08 0.71 12.14
N LYS A 52 3.55 -0.20 11.31
CA LYS A 52 2.98 -1.54 11.15
C LYS A 52 3.85 -2.58 11.84
N ILE A 53 3.22 -3.44 12.61
CA ILE A 53 3.84 -4.60 13.23
C ILE A 53 3.17 -5.85 12.67
N ASP A 54 3.94 -6.65 11.94
CA ASP A 54 3.48 -7.94 11.44
C ASP A 54 4.12 -9.09 12.21
N PRO A 55 3.32 -9.90 12.92
CA PRO A 55 3.84 -10.88 13.85
C PRO A 55 4.28 -12.21 13.19
N TYR A 56 4.89 -12.16 12.00
CA TYR A 56 5.46 -13.31 11.34
C TYR A 56 7.00 -13.31 11.34
N VAL A 57 7.60 -14.48 11.13
CA VAL A 57 9.06 -14.69 11.22
C VAL A 57 9.81 -14.18 9.99
N ASN A 58 9.12 -13.92 8.88
CA ASN A 58 9.74 -13.33 7.69
C ASN A 58 10.42 -12.00 8.05
N ILE A 59 11.57 -11.73 7.43
CA ILE A 59 12.28 -10.46 7.63
C ILE A 59 11.51 -9.30 6.99
N ASP A 60 10.95 -9.55 5.80
CA ASP A 60 10.13 -8.61 5.03
C ASP A 60 9.04 -9.37 4.24
N ALA A 61 8.22 -8.65 3.50
CA ALA A 61 7.17 -9.23 2.69
C ALA A 61 7.66 -9.71 1.30
N GLY A 62 8.91 -9.46 0.93
CA GLY A 62 9.43 -9.67 -0.43
C GLY A 62 9.43 -11.11 -0.93
N THR A 63 9.51 -12.08 -0.02
CA THR A 63 9.47 -13.51 -0.33
C THR A 63 8.08 -14.13 -0.23
N MET A 64 7.07 -13.35 0.17
CA MET A 64 5.71 -13.85 0.34
C MET A 64 4.96 -13.94 -0.98
N ASN A 65 4.05 -14.90 -1.06
CA ASN A 65 3.14 -15.04 -2.20
C ASN A 65 2.02 -14.00 -2.11
N PRO A 66 1.85 -13.10 -3.10
CA PRO A 66 0.78 -12.10 -3.08
C PRO A 66 -0.65 -12.69 -3.01
N THR A 67 -0.84 -13.96 -3.40
CA THR A 67 -2.14 -14.63 -3.28
C THR A 67 -2.47 -15.09 -1.85
N GLU A 68 -1.48 -15.15 -0.97
CA GLU A 68 -1.66 -15.54 0.44
C GLU A 68 -1.68 -14.32 1.36
N HIS A 69 -0.92 -13.28 1.03
CA HIS A 69 -0.69 -12.16 1.93
C HIS A 69 -1.13 -10.79 1.38
N GLY A 70 -1.56 -10.72 0.12
CA GLY A 70 -1.88 -9.46 -0.54
C GLY A 70 -0.67 -8.81 -1.21
N GLU A 71 -0.82 -7.54 -1.59
CA GLU A 71 0.21 -6.77 -2.29
C GLU A 71 1.45 -6.53 -1.42
N VAL A 72 2.63 -6.71 -2.01
CA VAL A 72 3.88 -6.24 -1.41
C VAL A 72 4.09 -4.78 -1.78
N PHE A 73 3.99 -3.89 -0.79
CA PHE A 73 4.19 -2.46 -0.96
C PHE A 73 5.65 -2.09 -0.73
N VAL A 74 6.23 -1.27 -1.60
CA VAL A 74 7.64 -0.87 -1.49
C VAL A 74 7.75 0.59 -1.09
N THR A 75 8.54 0.86 -0.06
CA THR A 75 8.82 2.22 0.43
C THR A 75 9.91 2.92 -0.40
N ASN A 76 10.12 4.23 -0.18
CA ASN A 76 11.16 4.99 -0.90
C ASN A 76 12.58 4.45 -0.64
N ASP A 77 12.87 3.97 0.56
CA ASP A 77 14.15 3.40 0.97
C ASP A 77 14.31 1.92 0.61
N GLY A 78 13.34 1.34 -0.12
CA GLY A 78 13.44 0.01 -0.71
C GLY A 78 12.98 -1.13 0.20
N ASP A 79 12.24 -0.85 1.26
CA ASP A 79 11.68 -1.88 2.12
C ASP A 79 10.44 -2.52 1.48
N GLU A 80 10.39 -3.85 1.46
CA GLU A 80 9.26 -4.65 1.00
C GLU A 80 8.33 -4.93 2.18
N THR A 81 7.18 -4.27 2.19
CA THR A 81 6.28 -4.21 3.35
C THR A 81 4.89 -4.73 3.02
N ASP A 82 4.07 -4.88 4.06
CA ASP A 82 2.64 -5.16 3.94
C ASP A 82 1.89 -4.01 3.25
N GLN A 83 0.77 -4.32 2.61
CA GLN A 83 -0.12 -3.36 1.91
C GLN A 83 -0.66 -2.24 2.81
N ASP A 84 -0.74 -2.45 4.14
CA ASP A 84 -1.22 -1.44 5.09
C ASP A 84 -0.31 -0.21 5.15
N MET A 85 0.99 -0.39 4.89
CA MET A 85 1.93 0.75 4.75
C MET A 85 1.48 1.70 3.64
N GLY A 86 0.99 1.16 2.53
CA GLY A 86 0.38 1.94 1.46
C GLY A 86 -0.89 2.68 1.91
N ASN A 87 -1.74 2.05 2.74
CA ASN A 87 -2.92 2.69 3.30
C ASN A 87 -2.54 3.90 4.17
N TYR A 88 -1.52 3.76 5.03
CA TYR A 88 -1.04 4.88 5.85
C TYR A 88 -0.51 6.02 4.99
N GLU A 89 0.34 5.74 4.00
CA GLU A 89 0.87 6.76 3.11
C GLU A 89 -0.24 7.48 2.34
N ARG A 90 -1.25 6.75 1.86
CA ARG A 90 -2.40 7.29 1.11
C ARG A 90 -3.25 8.23 1.96
N PHE A 91 -3.62 7.81 3.18
CA PHE A 91 -4.48 8.61 4.06
C PHE A 91 -3.74 9.78 4.71
N LEU A 92 -2.50 9.56 5.14
CA LEU A 92 -1.70 10.58 5.82
C LEU A 92 -0.99 11.53 4.84
N ASN A 93 -0.93 11.18 3.56
CA ASN A 93 -0.21 11.91 2.52
C ASN A 93 1.25 12.19 2.92
N ILE A 94 1.93 11.18 3.43
CA ILE A 94 3.34 11.18 3.83
C ILE A 94 4.04 9.99 3.20
N ASP A 95 5.36 10.03 3.13
CA ASP A 95 6.17 8.87 2.80
C ASP A 95 6.65 8.21 4.11
N LEU A 96 6.50 6.89 4.18
CA LEU A 96 7.01 6.06 5.28
C LEU A 96 8.26 5.31 4.80
N THR A 97 9.03 4.81 5.76
CA THR A 97 10.30 4.12 5.50
C THR A 97 10.38 2.81 6.28
N SER A 98 11.45 2.06 6.09
CA SER A 98 11.74 0.80 6.81
C SER A 98 11.67 0.92 8.33
N ILE A 99 11.90 2.11 8.89
CA ILE A 99 11.76 2.35 10.34
C ILE A 99 10.32 2.30 10.84
N ASN A 100 9.34 2.42 9.95
CA ASN A 100 7.92 2.38 10.24
C ASN A 100 7.32 0.97 10.14
N TYR A 101 8.14 -0.01 9.76
CA TYR A 101 7.71 -1.38 9.55
C TYR A 101 8.57 -2.36 10.35
N MET A 102 7.94 -3.28 11.06
CA MET A 102 8.66 -4.33 11.80
C MET A 102 7.92 -5.66 11.76
N THR A 103 8.70 -6.73 11.69
CA THR A 103 8.25 -8.11 11.78
C THR A 103 8.89 -8.78 13.00
N THR A 104 8.32 -9.90 13.43
CA THR A 104 8.96 -10.75 14.46
C THR A 104 10.38 -11.11 14.05
N GLY A 105 10.60 -11.50 12.77
CA GLY A 105 11.92 -11.84 12.26
C GLY A 105 12.93 -10.71 12.40
N ARG A 106 12.58 -9.48 12.03
CA ARG A 106 13.45 -8.30 12.21
C ARG A 106 13.79 -8.00 13.66
N VAL A 107 12.81 -8.13 14.54
CA VAL A 107 13.00 -7.87 15.96
C VAL A 107 13.94 -8.90 16.57
N TYR A 108 13.71 -10.20 16.32
CA TYR A 108 14.58 -11.27 16.79
C TYR A 108 16.01 -11.16 16.22
N GLN A 109 16.12 -10.91 14.91
CA GLN A 109 17.44 -10.72 14.29
C GLN A 109 18.22 -9.58 14.93
N SER A 110 17.55 -8.46 15.24
CA SER A 110 18.17 -7.33 15.93
C SER A 110 18.64 -7.72 17.33
N VAL A 111 17.81 -8.40 18.12
CA VAL A 111 18.15 -8.83 19.47
C VAL A 111 19.34 -9.81 19.43
N ILE A 112 19.31 -10.79 18.51
CA ILE A 112 20.40 -11.76 18.34
C ILE A 112 21.70 -11.07 17.93
N ASN A 113 21.66 -10.16 16.94
CA ASN A 113 22.86 -9.43 16.50
C ASN A 113 23.46 -8.59 17.63
N ARG A 114 22.63 -7.91 18.41
CA ARG A 114 23.08 -7.12 19.57
C ARG A 114 23.66 -7.99 20.68
N GLU A 115 23.10 -9.18 20.90
CA GLU A 115 23.68 -10.17 21.82
C GLU A 115 25.07 -10.60 21.32
N ARG A 116 25.21 -10.98 20.06
CA ARG A 116 26.49 -11.36 19.45
C ARG A 116 27.53 -10.26 19.48
N ASN A 117 27.11 -9.00 19.45
CA ASN A 117 27.99 -7.82 19.58
C ASN A 117 28.27 -7.42 21.04
N LEU A 118 27.82 -8.20 22.03
CA LEU A 118 27.97 -7.92 23.46
C LEU A 118 27.31 -6.62 23.93
N GLU A 119 26.30 -6.12 23.21
CA GLU A 119 25.61 -4.89 23.59
C GLU A 119 24.77 -5.03 24.87
N TYR A 120 24.52 -6.24 25.33
CA TYR A 120 23.88 -6.54 26.61
C TYR A 120 24.87 -6.80 27.75
N GLY A 121 26.18 -6.53 27.55
CA GLY A 121 27.19 -6.61 28.59
C GLY A 121 27.37 -8.01 29.20
N GLY A 122 27.12 -9.08 28.43
CA GLY A 122 27.26 -10.46 28.91
C GLY A 122 26.06 -10.97 29.73
N GLN A 123 24.96 -10.22 29.78
CA GLN A 123 23.73 -10.67 30.45
C GLN A 123 23.08 -11.83 29.69
N CYS A 124 22.33 -12.68 30.42
CA CYS A 124 21.45 -13.67 29.80
C CYS A 124 20.29 -12.94 29.10
N VAL A 125 20.26 -13.00 27.75
CA VAL A 125 19.20 -12.36 26.94
C VAL A 125 17.99 -13.28 26.87
N GLN A 126 16.88 -12.84 27.43
CA GLN A 126 15.62 -13.57 27.50
C GLN A 126 14.60 -13.00 26.49
N VAL A 127 13.63 -13.82 26.07
CA VAL A 127 12.55 -13.36 25.21
C VAL A 127 11.82 -12.17 25.84
N VAL A 128 11.48 -12.27 27.12
CA VAL A 128 10.97 -11.15 27.93
C VAL A 128 12.00 -10.85 29.00
N PRO A 129 12.50 -9.60 29.14
CA PRO A 129 11.97 -8.37 28.53
C PRO A 129 12.66 -7.94 27.22
N HIS A 130 13.72 -8.60 26.74
CA HIS A 130 14.62 -8.02 25.73
C HIS A 130 13.94 -7.84 24.36
N VAL A 131 13.09 -8.78 23.94
CA VAL A 131 12.36 -8.66 22.65
C VAL A 131 11.31 -7.53 22.72
N PRO A 132 10.43 -7.46 23.73
CA PRO A 132 9.53 -6.31 23.90
C PRO A 132 10.27 -4.96 23.99
N MET A 133 11.40 -4.90 24.68
CA MET A 133 12.18 -3.66 24.79
C MET A 133 12.81 -3.24 23.45
N GLU A 134 13.18 -4.17 22.59
CA GLU A 134 13.60 -3.85 21.22
C GLU A 134 12.43 -3.27 20.40
N VAL A 135 11.21 -3.79 20.54
CA VAL A 135 10.01 -3.23 19.93
C VAL A 135 9.79 -1.78 20.42
N VAL A 136 9.85 -1.54 21.73
CA VAL A 136 9.71 -0.20 22.32
C VAL A 136 10.79 0.76 21.77
N ARG A 137 12.05 0.28 21.66
CA ARG A 137 13.15 1.07 21.10
C ARG A 137 12.86 1.50 19.66
N ARG A 138 12.37 0.57 18.81
CA ARG A 138 12.01 0.85 17.42
C ARG A 138 10.86 1.85 17.31
N ILE A 139 9.81 1.71 18.11
CA ILE A 139 8.69 2.66 18.16
C ILE A 139 9.20 4.06 18.54
N LYS A 140 9.99 4.18 19.62
CA LYS A 140 10.55 5.46 20.06
C LYS A 140 11.49 6.09 19.02
N HIS A 141 12.23 5.25 18.27
CA HIS A 141 13.08 5.71 17.18
C HIS A 141 12.27 6.32 16.02
N ALA A 142 11.25 5.61 15.54
CA ALA A 142 10.38 6.10 14.45
C ALA A 142 9.70 7.43 14.81
N VAL A 143 9.22 7.55 16.05
CA VAL A 143 8.65 8.79 16.58
C VAL A 143 9.68 9.94 16.57
N SER A 144 10.91 9.66 17.00
CA SER A 144 11.98 10.67 17.04
C SER A 144 12.33 11.19 15.64
N VAL A 145 12.45 10.28 14.66
CA VAL A 145 12.73 10.65 13.27
C VAL A 145 11.61 11.47 12.65
N ALA A 146 10.36 11.06 12.88
CA ALA A 146 9.18 11.78 12.37
C ALA A 146 8.87 13.07 13.13
N ASN A 147 9.51 13.33 14.28
CA ASN A 147 9.15 14.42 15.21
C ASN A 147 7.63 14.48 15.47
N ALA A 148 7.01 13.30 15.67
CA ALA A 148 5.58 13.15 15.73
C ALA A 148 4.99 13.63 17.07
N ASP A 149 3.76 14.18 17.01
CA ASP A 149 2.91 14.43 18.18
C ASP A 149 2.21 13.14 18.61
N VAL A 150 1.80 12.34 17.62
CA VAL A 150 1.11 11.06 17.83
C VAL A 150 1.68 10.00 16.91
N ALA A 151 1.95 8.82 17.46
CA ALA A 151 2.27 7.62 16.72
C ALA A 151 1.11 6.64 16.74
N LEU A 152 0.70 6.16 15.58
CA LEU A 152 -0.24 5.06 15.42
C LEU A 152 0.55 3.77 15.26
N ILE A 153 0.29 2.79 16.09
CA ILE A 153 0.97 1.49 16.06
C ILE A 153 -0.08 0.41 15.83
N GLU A 154 -0.12 -0.13 14.62
CA GLU A 154 -1.00 -1.26 14.34
C GLU A 154 -0.30 -2.58 14.63
N VAL A 155 -0.92 -3.39 15.48
CA VAL A 155 -0.46 -4.75 15.78
C VAL A 155 -1.22 -5.73 14.89
N GLY A 156 -0.49 -6.45 14.03
CA GLY A 156 -1.01 -7.49 13.17
C GLY A 156 -1.57 -8.69 13.95
N GLY A 157 -2.34 -9.52 13.27
CA GLY A 157 -3.04 -10.65 13.88
C GLY A 157 -4.25 -10.24 14.73
N THR A 158 -4.79 -11.21 15.46
CA THR A 158 -5.94 -11.07 16.39
C THR A 158 -5.49 -11.30 17.81
N VAL A 159 -6.09 -10.62 18.77
CA VAL A 159 -5.79 -10.86 20.18
C VAL A 159 -6.04 -12.32 20.56
N GLY A 160 -5.05 -12.91 21.24
CA GLY A 160 -5.08 -14.33 21.61
C GLY A 160 -4.24 -15.24 20.72
N GLU A 161 -3.67 -14.73 19.63
CA GLU A 161 -2.69 -15.45 18.82
C GLU A 161 -1.31 -15.45 19.52
N TYR A 162 -0.55 -16.53 19.37
CA TYR A 162 0.80 -16.63 19.95
C TYR A 162 1.77 -15.63 19.33
N GLU A 163 1.57 -15.32 18.06
CA GLU A 163 2.48 -14.54 17.23
C GLU A 163 2.61 -13.09 17.71
N ASN A 164 1.52 -12.50 18.24
CA ASN A 164 1.50 -11.07 18.59
C ASN A 164 1.71 -10.79 20.08
N ILE A 165 1.85 -11.82 20.93
CA ILE A 165 1.90 -11.66 22.39
C ILE A 165 3.05 -10.77 22.85
N LEU A 166 4.23 -10.83 22.21
CA LEU A 166 5.39 -10.03 22.57
C LEU A 166 5.23 -8.55 22.21
N PHE A 167 4.46 -8.26 21.17
CA PHE A 167 4.13 -6.89 20.78
C PHE A 167 3.08 -6.28 21.72
N LEU A 168 2.11 -7.08 22.15
CA LEU A 168 1.17 -6.68 23.21
C LEU A 168 1.90 -6.44 24.52
N GLU A 169 2.89 -7.26 24.88
CA GLU A 169 3.73 -7.05 26.07
C GLU A 169 4.52 -5.75 25.98
N ALA A 170 5.10 -5.42 24.81
CA ALA A 170 5.76 -4.14 24.59
C ALA A 170 4.80 -2.95 24.80
N ALA A 171 3.59 -3.05 24.26
CA ALA A 171 2.55 -2.04 24.42
C ALA A 171 2.11 -1.89 25.89
N ARG A 172 1.97 -3.02 26.62
CA ARG A 172 1.66 -3.03 28.05
C ARG A 172 2.77 -2.34 28.87
N ILE A 173 4.05 -2.62 28.57
CA ILE A 173 5.19 -1.97 29.22
C ILE A 173 5.15 -0.46 28.98
N MET A 174 4.91 0.00 27.75
CA MET A 174 4.80 1.42 27.42
C MET A 174 3.66 2.10 28.19
N LYS A 175 2.49 1.42 28.32
CA LYS A 175 1.35 1.94 29.11
C LYS A 175 1.70 2.03 30.59
N LEU A 176 2.44 1.06 31.13
CA LEU A 176 2.90 1.07 32.52
C LEU A 176 3.87 2.23 32.78
N GLU A 177 4.85 2.45 31.87
CA GLU A 177 5.82 3.56 31.99
C GLU A 177 5.16 4.94 31.86
N SER A 178 4.16 5.07 30.96
CA SER A 178 3.53 6.35 30.65
C SER A 178 2.01 6.20 30.46
N PRO A 179 1.24 6.02 31.56
CA PRO A 179 -0.18 5.68 31.48
C PRO A 179 -1.07 6.69 30.73
N ARG A 180 -0.66 7.98 30.71
CA ARG A 180 -1.39 9.08 30.05
C ARG A 180 -0.95 9.32 28.59
N ASP A 181 0.08 8.62 28.14
CA ASP A 181 0.66 8.83 26.80
C ASP A 181 0.32 7.68 25.84
N VAL A 182 -0.29 6.60 26.34
CA VAL A 182 -0.63 5.41 25.55
C VAL A 182 -2.14 5.15 25.61
N ALA A 183 -2.75 4.95 24.45
CA ALA A 183 -4.14 4.54 24.30
C ALA A 183 -4.24 3.24 23.50
N PHE A 184 -5.22 2.40 23.84
CA PHE A 184 -5.54 1.17 23.12
C PHE A 184 -6.89 1.29 22.40
N VAL A 185 -6.86 1.12 21.08
CA VAL A 185 -8.05 1.06 20.22
C VAL A 185 -8.23 -0.38 19.78
N MET A 186 -9.31 -1.01 20.19
CA MET A 186 -9.65 -2.37 19.77
C MET A 186 -10.65 -2.33 18.63
N VAL A 187 -10.27 -2.86 17.47
CA VAL A 187 -11.18 -3.03 16.32
C VAL A 187 -11.80 -4.42 16.42
N SER A 188 -13.09 -4.51 16.51
CA SER A 188 -13.80 -5.77 16.72
C SER A 188 -15.01 -5.90 15.80
N TYR A 189 -15.33 -7.12 15.38
CA TYR A 189 -16.47 -7.39 14.50
C TYR A 189 -17.68 -7.89 15.29
N LEU A 190 -18.86 -7.35 14.96
CA LEU A 190 -20.15 -7.75 15.50
C LEU A 190 -20.97 -8.45 14.41
N PRO A 191 -20.96 -9.78 14.35
CA PRO A 191 -21.68 -10.53 13.32
C PRO A 191 -23.19 -10.39 13.46
N ILE A 192 -23.88 -10.37 12.32
CA ILE A 192 -25.34 -10.47 12.21
C ILE A 192 -25.64 -11.77 11.47
N PRO A 193 -25.80 -12.92 12.19
CA PRO A 193 -26.12 -14.18 11.54
C PRO A 193 -27.43 -14.08 10.78
N SER A 194 -27.43 -14.43 9.49
CA SER A 194 -28.57 -14.24 8.58
C SER A 194 -29.88 -14.89 9.07
N LYS A 195 -29.81 -16.05 9.71
CA LYS A 195 -30.99 -16.76 10.26
C LYS A 195 -31.58 -16.10 11.51
N ILE A 196 -30.80 -15.26 12.21
CA ILE A 196 -31.21 -14.67 13.49
C ILE A 196 -31.53 -13.18 13.32
N GLY A 197 -30.90 -12.50 12.37
CA GLY A 197 -31.10 -11.07 12.08
C GLY A 197 -30.68 -10.11 13.20
N GLU A 198 -30.06 -10.62 14.27
CA GLU A 198 -29.65 -9.83 15.42
C GLU A 198 -28.14 -9.69 15.52
N MET A 199 -27.63 -8.47 15.68
CA MET A 199 -26.22 -8.18 15.89
C MET A 199 -25.75 -8.75 17.23
N LYS A 200 -24.69 -9.55 17.21
CA LYS A 200 -24.15 -10.26 18.38
C LYS A 200 -22.92 -9.56 18.96
N THR A 201 -22.98 -9.20 20.25
CA THR A 201 -21.90 -8.53 20.98
C THR A 201 -20.96 -9.50 21.72
N LYS A 202 -21.31 -10.77 21.85
CA LYS A 202 -20.52 -11.77 22.57
C LYS A 202 -19.10 -11.95 22.02
N PRO A 203 -18.85 -12.02 20.68
CA PRO A 203 -17.50 -12.15 20.17
C PRO A 203 -16.58 -11.01 20.60
N THR A 204 -17.06 -9.77 20.57
CA THR A 204 -16.33 -8.59 21.06
C THR A 204 -16.02 -8.69 22.56
N GLN A 205 -16.99 -9.14 23.38
CA GLN A 205 -16.78 -9.33 24.82
C GLN A 205 -15.69 -10.38 25.10
N HIS A 206 -15.64 -11.46 24.32
CA HIS A 206 -14.58 -12.47 24.44
C HIS A 206 -13.22 -11.92 24.02
N ALA A 207 -13.15 -11.21 22.92
CA ALA A 207 -11.90 -10.61 22.45
C ALA A 207 -11.33 -9.60 23.46
N VAL A 208 -12.20 -8.78 24.09
CA VAL A 208 -11.76 -7.86 25.17
C VAL A 208 -11.25 -8.64 26.38
N ARG A 209 -11.88 -9.75 26.79
CA ARG A 209 -11.37 -10.60 27.88
C ARG A 209 -9.98 -11.15 27.60
N ILE A 210 -9.74 -11.59 26.36
CA ILE A 210 -8.41 -12.09 25.94
C ILE A 210 -7.38 -10.96 26.04
N LEU A 211 -7.71 -9.75 25.57
CA LEU A 211 -6.83 -8.60 25.69
C LEU A 211 -6.56 -8.24 27.17
N ASN A 212 -7.59 -8.29 28.01
CA ASN A 212 -7.44 -8.08 29.46
C ASN A 212 -6.52 -9.13 30.11
N ALA A 213 -6.56 -10.39 29.65
CA ALA A 213 -5.66 -11.44 30.13
C ALA A 213 -4.19 -11.13 29.82
N SER A 214 -3.91 -10.32 28.77
CA SER A 214 -2.57 -9.79 28.48
C SER A 214 -2.23 -8.52 29.28
N GLY A 215 -3.05 -8.16 30.28
CA GLY A 215 -2.83 -6.96 31.12
C GLY A 215 -3.18 -5.63 30.41
N ILE A 216 -3.98 -5.67 29.36
CA ILE A 216 -4.36 -4.49 28.57
C ILE A 216 -5.87 -4.30 28.60
N GLN A 217 -6.33 -3.13 29.06
CA GLN A 217 -7.71 -2.68 28.94
C GLN A 217 -7.83 -1.78 27.71
N PRO A 218 -8.74 -2.05 26.75
CA PRO A 218 -8.96 -1.11 25.65
C PRO A 218 -9.57 0.20 26.17
N ASP A 219 -9.05 1.31 25.70
CA ASP A 219 -9.60 2.65 25.98
C ASP A 219 -10.76 2.93 25.01
N ILE A 220 -10.68 2.46 23.78
CA ILE A 220 -11.67 2.69 22.71
C ILE A 220 -12.00 1.37 22.02
N ILE A 221 -13.28 1.14 21.71
CA ILE A 221 -13.70 0.02 20.87
C ILE A 221 -14.30 0.55 19.56
N VAL A 222 -13.69 0.20 18.42
CA VAL A 222 -14.25 0.41 17.09
C VAL A 222 -15.05 -0.84 16.71
N ALA A 223 -16.35 -0.69 16.73
CA ALA A 223 -17.30 -1.78 16.55
C ALA A 223 -17.74 -1.88 15.08
N ARG A 224 -17.09 -2.77 14.34
CA ARG A 224 -17.37 -3.07 12.94
C ARG A 224 -18.61 -3.96 12.82
N ALA A 225 -19.55 -3.59 11.97
CA ALA A 225 -20.74 -4.37 11.68
C ALA A 225 -21.33 -3.98 10.31
N GLN A 226 -22.23 -4.78 9.77
CA GLN A 226 -22.98 -4.44 8.55
C GLN A 226 -23.87 -3.20 8.74
N LEU A 227 -24.41 -3.00 9.94
CA LEU A 227 -25.32 -1.92 10.28
C LEU A 227 -24.75 -1.05 11.41
N PRO A 228 -25.18 0.22 11.53
CA PRO A 228 -24.81 1.06 12.66
C PRO A 228 -25.23 0.46 14.01
N LEU A 229 -24.44 0.70 15.06
CA LEU A 229 -24.79 0.31 16.42
C LEU A 229 -25.90 1.19 16.97
N ASP A 230 -26.91 0.54 17.56
CA ASP A 230 -27.91 1.22 18.38
C ASP A 230 -27.41 1.50 19.83
N LYS A 231 -28.11 2.36 20.53
CA LYS A 231 -27.81 2.75 21.91
C LYS A 231 -27.74 1.54 22.85
N LYS A 232 -28.70 0.61 22.74
CA LYS A 232 -28.79 -0.58 23.60
C LYS A 232 -27.56 -1.48 23.44
N ARG A 233 -27.05 -1.65 22.21
CA ARG A 233 -25.85 -2.43 21.96
C ARG A 233 -24.59 -1.73 22.42
N LYS A 234 -24.47 -0.41 22.24
CA LYS A 234 -23.37 0.39 22.82
C LYS A 234 -23.33 0.23 24.33
N GLU A 235 -24.45 0.39 25.03
CA GLU A 235 -24.53 0.23 26.49
C GLU A 235 -24.16 -1.19 26.95
N LYS A 236 -24.60 -2.21 26.20
CA LYS A 236 -24.24 -3.60 26.50
C LYS A 236 -22.74 -3.87 26.34
N ILE A 237 -22.11 -3.37 25.27
CA ILE A 237 -20.67 -3.49 25.08
C ILE A 237 -19.94 -2.72 26.19
N ALA A 238 -20.37 -1.50 26.51
CA ALA A 238 -19.80 -0.68 27.56
C ALA A 238 -19.75 -1.43 28.90
N PHE A 239 -20.85 -1.99 29.30
CA PHE A 239 -20.96 -2.72 30.55
C PHE A 239 -20.04 -3.96 30.62
N PHE A 240 -20.10 -4.80 29.59
CA PHE A 240 -19.35 -6.07 29.60
C PHE A 240 -17.85 -5.94 29.25
N CYS A 241 -17.46 -4.85 28.59
CA CYS A 241 -16.07 -4.59 28.19
C CYS A 241 -15.38 -3.55 29.08
N ASN A 242 -16.07 -3.01 30.07
CA ASN A 242 -15.55 -1.97 30.97
C ASN A 242 -14.98 -0.75 30.20
N VAL A 243 -15.73 -0.30 29.19
CA VAL A 243 -15.39 0.87 28.35
C VAL A 243 -16.59 1.83 28.38
N PRO A 244 -16.41 3.13 28.64
CA PRO A 244 -17.51 4.09 28.59
C PRO A 244 -18.26 4.05 27.26
N ALA A 245 -19.59 4.15 27.26
CA ALA A 245 -20.41 4.05 26.05
C ALA A 245 -20.03 5.09 24.97
N GLY A 246 -19.55 6.27 25.36
CA GLY A 246 -19.06 7.31 24.47
C GLY A 246 -17.72 6.97 23.79
N GLN A 247 -17.00 5.96 24.28
CA GLN A 247 -15.74 5.47 23.69
C GLN A 247 -15.96 4.24 22.78
N ILE A 248 -17.22 3.88 22.52
CA ILE A 248 -17.59 2.84 21.55
C ILE A 248 -18.01 3.52 20.26
N ILE A 249 -17.16 3.40 19.24
CA ILE A 249 -17.33 4.02 17.94
C ILE A 249 -18.01 3.02 17.00
N SER A 250 -19.17 3.40 16.48
CA SER A 250 -19.87 2.61 15.47
C SER A 250 -19.16 2.72 14.12
N ALA A 251 -18.84 1.59 13.52
CA ALA A 251 -18.15 1.48 12.25
C ALA A 251 -18.91 0.55 11.29
N PRO A 252 -20.07 1.00 10.75
CA PRO A 252 -20.84 0.22 9.81
C PRO A 252 -20.11 0.04 8.49
N ASP A 253 -20.52 -0.97 7.71
CA ASP A 253 -20.08 -1.10 6.33
C ASP A 253 -20.53 0.10 5.51
N ILE A 254 -19.65 0.64 4.70
CA ILE A 254 -19.86 1.84 3.89
C ILE A 254 -19.35 1.62 2.47
N GLU A 255 -19.91 2.36 1.51
CA GLU A 255 -19.57 2.22 0.10
C GLU A 255 -18.12 2.62 -0.22
N SER A 256 -17.64 3.66 0.45
CA SER A 256 -16.30 4.19 0.21
C SER A 256 -15.47 4.25 1.52
N VAL A 257 -14.29 3.63 1.50
CA VAL A 257 -13.35 3.67 2.64
C VAL A 257 -12.86 5.09 2.95
N TYR A 258 -12.98 6.01 1.99
CA TYR A 258 -12.59 7.42 2.19
C TYR A 258 -13.57 8.19 3.08
N ASP A 259 -14.76 7.65 3.32
CA ASP A 259 -15.76 8.23 4.25
C ASP A 259 -15.51 7.82 5.70
N VAL A 260 -14.66 6.81 5.95
CA VAL A 260 -14.40 6.32 7.32
C VAL A 260 -13.94 7.42 8.26
N PRO A 261 -12.99 8.32 7.89
CA PRO A 261 -12.58 9.42 8.77
C PRO A 261 -13.75 10.32 9.20
N MET A 262 -14.64 10.66 8.26
CA MET A 262 -15.81 11.49 8.57
C MET A 262 -16.84 10.76 9.44
N ASN A 263 -17.05 9.47 9.20
CA ASN A 263 -17.94 8.67 10.02
C ASN A 263 -17.42 8.53 11.45
N PHE A 264 -16.12 8.34 11.62
CA PHE A 264 -15.50 8.31 12.94
C PHE A 264 -15.59 9.68 13.65
N GLU A 265 -15.43 10.77 12.93
CA GLU A 265 -15.57 12.12 13.49
C GLU A 265 -17.02 12.41 13.91
N LYS A 266 -18.02 11.97 13.15
CA LYS A 266 -19.45 12.04 13.56
C LYS A 266 -19.75 11.23 14.82
N GLU A 267 -19.07 10.09 15.02
CA GLU A 267 -19.14 9.26 16.22
C GLU A 267 -18.34 9.83 17.40
N GLY A 268 -17.61 10.94 17.22
CA GLY A 268 -16.86 11.62 18.26
C GLY A 268 -15.43 11.12 18.48
N MET A 269 -14.84 10.40 17.54
CA MET A 269 -13.50 9.80 17.65
C MET A 269 -12.43 10.80 18.09
N SER A 270 -12.37 11.98 17.47
CA SER A 270 -11.36 12.99 17.84
C SER A 270 -11.51 13.44 19.28
N LYS A 271 -12.73 13.73 19.72
CA LYS A 271 -13.01 14.11 21.11
C LYS A 271 -12.53 13.04 22.08
N VAL A 272 -12.89 11.78 21.81
CA VAL A 272 -12.52 10.65 22.68
C VAL A 272 -10.99 10.50 22.75
N LEU A 273 -10.30 10.58 21.61
CA LEU A 273 -8.82 10.49 21.57
C LEU A 273 -8.16 11.64 22.33
N PHE A 274 -8.68 12.87 22.20
CA PHE A 274 -8.16 14.03 22.90
C PHE A 274 -8.34 13.91 24.41
N ASP A 275 -9.49 13.40 24.85
CA ASP A 275 -9.77 13.18 26.27
C ASP A 275 -8.88 12.05 26.84
N VAL A 276 -8.81 10.88 26.17
CA VAL A 276 -8.03 9.72 26.64
C VAL A 276 -6.53 10.01 26.71
N LEU A 277 -5.98 10.71 25.71
CA LEU A 277 -4.55 11.02 25.62
C LEU A 277 -4.18 12.37 26.26
N ASN A 278 -5.15 13.09 26.81
CA ASN A 278 -4.95 14.43 27.34
C ASN A 278 -4.22 15.34 26.33
N LEU A 279 -4.70 15.31 25.09
CA LEU A 279 -4.16 16.17 24.03
C LEU A 279 -4.73 17.59 24.17
N PRO A 280 -3.95 18.62 23.79
CA PRO A 280 -4.45 20.00 23.82
C PRO A 280 -5.61 20.13 22.84
N ASN A 281 -6.76 20.60 23.35
CA ASN A 281 -7.95 20.78 22.51
C ASN A 281 -7.71 21.86 21.46
N LYS A 282 -7.53 21.45 20.21
CA LYS A 282 -7.43 22.33 19.06
C LYS A 282 -8.81 22.41 18.40
N SER A 283 -9.50 23.52 18.60
CA SER A 283 -10.75 23.80 17.90
C SER A 283 -10.49 24.09 16.44
N GLY A 284 -11.23 23.44 15.53
CA GLY A 284 -11.16 23.65 14.10
C GLY A 284 -10.36 22.57 13.35
N PHE A 285 -10.38 22.71 12.04
CA PHE A 285 -9.68 21.80 11.10
C PHE A 285 -8.67 22.60 10.28
N VAL A 286 -7.56 21.95 9.92
CA VAL A 286 -6.58 22.52 8.97
C VAL A 286 -7.11 22.45 7.54
N SER A 287 -6.48 23.19 6.61
CA SER A 287 -6.92 23.26 5.21
C SER A 287 -6.97 21.91 4.47
N SER A 288 -6.17 20.93 4.89
CA SER A 288 -6.17 19.58 4.31
C SER A 288 -7.48 18.83 4.54
N HIS A 289 -8.21 19.15 5.59
CA HIS A 289 -9.53 18.55 5.88
C HIS A 289 -10.53 18.82 4.74
N LYS A 290 -10.62 20.07 4.27
CA LYS A 290 -11.51 20.41 3.15
C LYS A 290 -11.14 19.64 1.88
N LYS A 291 -9.85 19.54 1.57
CA LYS A 291 -9.37 18.77 0.41
C LYS A 291 -9.79 17.30 0.49
N TRP A 292 -9.70 16.70 1.69
CA TRP A 292 -10.15 15.33 1.89
C TRP A 292 -11.66 15.17 1.71
N LEU A 293 -12.46 16.10 2.24
CA LEU A 293 -13.92 16.08 2.05
C LEU A 293 -14.30 16.18 0.57
N ASP A 294 -13.63 17.06 -0.18
CA ASP A 294 -13.89 17.22 -1.61
C ASP A 294 -13.49 15.96 -2.40
N PHE A 295 -12.37 15.33 -2.03
CA PHE A 295 -11.97 14.05 -2.60
C PHE A 295 -12.96 12.93 -2.26
N ALA A 296 -13.35 12.76 -1.01
CA ALA A 296 -14.30 11.73 -0.59
C ALA A 296 -15.64 11.87 -1.32
N LYS A 297 -16.14 13.11 -1.50
CA LYS A 297 -17.33 13.38 -2.31
C LYS A 297 -17.15 12.94 -3.76
N SER A 298 -15.95 13.11 -4.34
CA SER A 298 -15.67 12.71 -5.72
C SER A 298 -15.70 11.18 -5.93
N ALA A 299 -15.61 10.39 -4.87
CA ALA A 299 -15.78 8.94 -4.94
C ALA A 299 -17.24 8.49 -5.16
N HIS A 300 -18.22 9.39 -4.93
CA HIS A 300 -19.66 9.13 -5.08
C HIS A 300 -20.23 9.66 -6.41
N ILE A 301 -19.47 9.57 -7.49
CA ILE A 301 -19.90 10.01 -8.83
C ILE A 301 -20.98 9.07 -9.37
N SER A 302 -22.00 9.66 -10.02
CA SER A 302 -23.10 8.91 -10.63
C SER A 302 -22.64 8.01 -11.79
N ASN A 303 -23.42 6.97 -12.09
CA ASN A 303 -23.12 5.97 -13.13
C ASN A 303 -23.08 6.54 -14.57
N THR A 304 -23.45 7.81 -14.78
CA THR A 304 -23.46 8.43 -16.12
C THR A 304 -22.08 8.78 -16.66
N ASN A 305 -21.04 8.78 -15.81
CA ASN A 305 -19.67 9.17 -16.15
C ASN A 305 -18.66 8.03 -15.95
N GLU A 306 -18.99 6.83 -16.38
CA GLU A 306 -18.13 5.66 -16.24
C GLU A 306 -16.90 5.72 -17.17
N VAL A 307 -15.78 5.15 -16.69
CA VAL A 307 -14.63 4.76 -17.51
C VAL A 307 -14.32 3.28 -17.21
N LYS A 308 -14.35 2.45 -18.25
CA LYS A 308 -14.21 0.99 -18.14
C LYS A 308 -12.76 0.59 -18.38
N ILE A 309 -12.10 0.07 -17.37
CA ILE A 309 -10.70 -0.33 -17.43
C ILE A 309 -10.58 -1.83 -17.23
N ALA A 310 -9.96 -2.51 -18.20
CA ALA A 310 -9.54 -3.89 -18.05
C ALA A 310 -8.17 -3.96 -17.35
N VAL A 311 -8.07 -4.72 -16.26
CA VAL A 311 -6.80 -5.06 -15.62
C VAL A 311 -6.47 -6.50 -15.95
N ILE A 312 -5.39 -6.73 -16.73
CA ILE A 312 -5.02 -8.06 -17.22
C ILE A 312 -3.89 -8.62 -16.38
N GLY A 313 -4.20 -9.54 -15.51
CA GLY A 313 -3.26 -10.14 -14.55
C GLY A 313 -3.32 -11.66 -14.51
N LYS A 314 -2.61 -12.24 -13.55
CA LYS A 314 -2.53 -13.70 -13.39
C LYS A 314 -2.81 -14.21 -11.96
N TYR A 315 -3.02 -13.30 -11.01
CA TYR A 315 -3.24 -13.62 -9.60
C TYR A 315 -4.72 -13.48 -9.20
N PHE A 316 -5.65 -13.48 -10.16
CA PHE A 316 -7.06 -13.30 -9.89
C PHE A 316 -7.80 -14.59 -9.58
N ASP A 317 -7.32 -15.73 -10.11
CA ASP A 317 -7.98 -17.03 -9.98
C ASP A 317 -7.39 -17.81 -8.78
N THR A 318 -7.99 -17.63 -7.62
CA THR A 318 -7.75 -18.46 -6.43
C THR A 318 -9.02 -19.22 -6.06
N GLY A 319 -9.46 -20.11 -6.97
CA GLY A 319 -10.74 -20.82 -6.84
C GLY A 319 -11.93 -19.90 -7.15
N ASP A 320 -12.94 -19.88 -6.27
CA ASP A 320 -14.19 -19.14 -6.48
C ASP A 320 -14.11 -17.63 -6.17
N PHE A 321 -12.92 -17.11 -5.79
CA PHE A 321 -12.74 -15.71 -5.37
C PHE A 321 -11.72 -14.98 -6.22
N THR A 322 -12.02 -13.70 -6.53
CA THR A 322 -11.07 -12.77 -7.15
C THR A 322 -10.33 -12.01 -6.07
N LEU A 323 -9.02 -12.26 -5.91
CA LEU A 323 -8.17 -11.53 -4.96
C LEU A 323 -7.76 -10.17 -5.54
N SER A 324 -8.57 -9.14 -5.29
CA SER A 324 -8.24 -7.76 -5.65
C SER A 324 -7.05 -7.20 -4.86
N ASP A 325 -6.82 -7.71 -3.66
CA ASP A 325 -5.80 -7.21 -2.73
C ASP A 325 -4.36 -7.40 -3.23
N SER A 326 -4.13 -8.32 -4.17
CA SER A 326 -2.83 -8.48 -4.83
C SER A 326 -2.39 -7.29 -5.69
N TYR A 327 -3.31 -6.36 -5.99
CA TYR A 327 -3.07 -5.17 -6.84
C TYR A 327 -3.74 -3.93 -6.25
N LEU A 328 -3.79 -3.82 -4.93
CA LEU A 328 -4.50 -2.73 -4.24
C LEU A 328 -4.02 -1.35 -4.69
N SER A 329 -2.70 -1.13 -4.79
CA SER A 329 -2.15 0.15 -5.21
C SER A 329 -2.53 0.52 -6.65
N VAL A 330 -2.61 -0.46 -7.57
CA VAL A 330 -3.07 -0.22 -8.95
C VAL A 330 -4.54 0.21 -8.97
N ILE A 331 -5.39 -0.49 -8.19
CA ILE A 331 -6.81 -0.15 -8.05
C ILE A 331 -6.97 1.29 -7.56
N GLU A 332 -6.26 1.62 -6.50
CA GLU A 332 -6.35 2.92 -5.86
C GLU A 332 -5.81 4.03 -6.77
N ALA A 333 -4.69 3.80 -7.49
CA ALA A 333 -4.14 4.75 -8.45
C ALA A 333 -5.11 5.06 -9.62
N ILE A 334 -5.81 4.03 -10.12
CA ILE A 334 -6.85 4.21 -11.15
C ILE A 334 -8.03 5.01 -10.57
N LYS A 335 -8.51 4.66 -9.36
CA LYS A 335 -9.61 5.35 -8.70
C LYS A 335 -9.29 6.84 -8.48
N TYR A 336 -8.14 7.16 -7.89
CA TYR A 336 -7.74 8.55 -7.62
C TYR A 336 -7.70 9.38 -8.90
N SER A 337 -7.10 8.82 -9.95
CA SER A 337 -7.02 9.49 -11.25
C SER A 337 -8.40 9.66 -11.90
N ALA A 338 -9.26 8.66 -11.83
CA ALA A 338 -10.62 8.75 -12.38
C ALA A 338 -11.46 9.79 -11.61
N TYR A 339 -11.43 9.76 -10.27
CA TYR A 339 -12.17 10.71 -9.43
C TYR A 339 -11.72 12.15 -9.66
N SER A 340 -10.40 12.39 -9.81
CA SER A 340 -9.88 13.73 -10.11
C SER A 340 -10.37 14.29 -11.45
N LEU A 341 -10.78 13.42 -12.37
CA LEU A 341 -11.34 13.77 -13.69
C LEU A 341 -12.88 13.72 -13.72
N GLY A 342 -13.54 13.56 -12.57
CA GLY A 342 -15.00 13.44 -12.48
C GLY A 342 -15.54 12.19 -13.14
N LYS A 343 -14.78 11.07 -13.13
CA LYS A 343 -15.16 9.79 -13.72
C LYS A 343 -15.33 8.71 -12.66
N LYS A 344 -16.31 7.82 -12.87
CA LYS A 344 -16.50 6.60 -12.08
C LYS A 344 -15.71 5.45 -12.72
N PRO A 345 -14.65 4.93 -12.10
CA PRO A 345 -13.92 3.80 -12.66
C PRO A 345 -14.72 2.51 -12.50
N VAL A 346 -14.86 1.75 -13.59
CA VAL A 346 -15.41 0.40 -13.61
C VAL A 346 -14.27 -0.54 -13.99
N LEU A 347 -13.76 -1.26 -12.98
CA LEU A 347 -12.63 -2.16 -13.17
C LEU A 347 -13.12 -3.58 -13.46
N THR A 348 -12.54 -4.21 -14.48
CA THR A 348 -12.78 -5.63 -14.80
C THR A 348 -11.45 -6.39 -14.78
N TRP A 349 -11.41 -7.43 -13.98
CA TRP A 349 -10.28 -8.33 -13.86
C TRP A 349 -10.35 -9.39 -14.94
N LEU A 350 -9.30 -9.52 -15.74
CA LEU A 350 -9.23 -10.50 -16.81
C LEU A 350 -7.99 -11.39 -16.61
N SER A 351 -8.22 -12.70 -16.51
CA SER A 351 -7.12 -13.66 -16.47
C SER A 351 -6.42 -13.73 -17.81
N SER A 352 -5.11 -13.51 -17.82
CA SER A 352 -4.31 -13.57 -19.04
C SER A 352 -4.29 -14.97 -19.67
N THR A 353 -4.42 -16.03 -18.87
CA THR A 353 -4.47 -17.41 -19.35
C THR A 353 -5.68 -17.68 -20.24
N THR A 354 -6.78 -16.95 -20.04
CA THR A 354 -7.96 -17.04 -20.91
C THR A 354 -7.65 -16.66 -22.37
N PHE A 355 -6.77 -15.70 -22.59
CA PHE A 355 -6.40 -15.28 -23.94
C PHE A 355 -5.43 -16.26 -24.63
N GLU A 356 -4.74 -17.12 -23.86
CA GLU A 356 -3.91 -18.20 -24.41
C GLU A 356 -4.78 -19.33 -24.98
N SER A 357 -5.83 -19.72 -24.24
CA SER A 357 -6.73 -20.79 -24.60
C SER A 357 -7.82 -20.37 -25.59
N GLU A 358 -8.34 -19.15 -25.47
CA GLU A 358 -9.49 -18.64 -26.19
C GLU A 358 -9.19 -17.28 -26.88
N LYS A 359 -8.38 -17.33 -27.95
CA LYS A 359 -7.96 -16.11 -28.67
C LYS A 359 -9.12 -15.25 -29.21
N ASN A 360 -10.29 -15.82 -29.45
CA ASN A 360 -11.51 -15.09 -29.86
C ASN A 360 -11.98 -14.09 -28.80
N LYS A 361 -11.71 -14.33 -27.52
CA LYS A 361 -12.05 -13.42 -26.41
C LYS A 361 -11.21 -12.11 -26.43
N LEU A 362 -10.14 -12.03 -27.19
CA LEU A 362 -9.42 -10.78 -27.41
C LEU A 362 -10.31 -9.69 -27.98
N LYS A 363 -11.32 -10.05 -28.79
CA LYS A 363 -12.29 -9.09 -29.37
C LYS A 363 -13.12 -8.36 -28.29
N ASP A 364 -13.31 -9.00 -27.14
CA ASP A 364 -14.03 -8.42 -26.02
C ASP A 364 -13.30 -7.23 -25.39
N LEU A 365 -11.99 -7.09 -25.64
CA LEU A 365 -11.21 -5.96 -25.17
C LEU A 365 -11.67 -4.62 -25.75
N LYS A 366 -12.39 -4.62 -26.89
CA LYS A 366 -12.98 -3.41 -27.48
C LYS A 366 -14.05 -2.73 -26.60
N LYS A 367 -14.64 -3.44 -25.63
CA LYS A 367 -15.65 -2.87 -24.72
C LYS A 367 -15.05 -2.03 -23.60
N TYR A 368 -13.72 -2.03 -23.44
CA TYR A 368 -13.01 -1.25 -22.44
C TYR A 368 -12.41 0.02 -23.04
N ASP A 369 -12.39 1.07 -22.23
CA ASP A 369 -11.83 2.36 -22.60
C ASP A 369 -10.31 2.41 -22.44
N GLY A 370 -9.75 1.50 -21.63
CA GLY A 370 -8.31 1.35 -21.43
C GLY A 370 -7.94 -0.01 -20.84
N ILE A 371 -6.68 -0.38 -21.01
CA ILE A 371 -6.11 -1.65 -20.56
C ILE A 371 -4.87 -1.37 -19.70
N VAL A 372 -4.81 -1.98 -18.51
CA VAL A 372 -3.64 -1.99 -17.63
C VAL A 372 -3.10 -3.40 -17.53
N VAL A 373 -1.79 -3.55 -17.73
CA VAL A 373 -1.06 -4.79 -17.45
C VAL A 373 -0.12 -4.52 -16.28
N PRO A 374 -0.47 -4.98 -15.06
CA PRO A 374 0.32 -4.74 -13.86
C PRO A 374 1.60 -5.58 -13.81
N GLY A 375 2.43 -5.29 -12.84
CA GLY A 375 3.62 -6.07 -12.49
C GLY A 375 3.32 -7.54 -12.20
N GLY A 376 4.37 -8.33 -12.06
CA GLY A 376 4.29 -9.75 -11.76
C GLY A 376 5.59 -10.47 -12.09
N PHE A 377 5.64 -11.78 -11.81
CA PHE A 377 6.80 -12.63 -12.00
C PHE A 377 6.40 -13.97 -12.62
N GLY A 378 7.38 -14.68 -13.25
CA GLY A 378 7.26 -16.06 -13.72
C GLY A 378 6.46 -16.22 -15.02
N SER A 379 6.36 -17.45 -15.50
CA SER A 379 5.97 -17.80 -16.89
C SER A 379 4.46 -17.88 -17.15
N ARG A 380 3.62 -18.10 -16.14
CA ARG A 380 2.17 -18.31 -16.32
C ARG A 380 1.49 -17.07 -16.92
N GLY A 381 0.72 -17.24 -17.98
CA GLY A 381 -0.13 -16.21 -18.58
C GLY A 381 0.61 -15.13 -19.38
N ILE A 382 1.87 -15.33 -19.72
CA ILE A 382 2.68 -14.34 -20.45
C ILE A 382 2.18 -14.16 -21.88
N GLU A 383 1.99 -15.23 -22.60
CA GLU A 383 1.58 -15.17 -24.00
C GLU A 383 0.20 -14.51 -24.13
N GLY A 384 -0.71 -14.78 -23.18
CA GLY A 384 -2.00 -14.09 -23.13
C GLY A 384 -1.89 -12.58 -22.88
N LYS A 385 -0.93 -12.16 -22.03
CA LYS A 385 -0.65 -10.72 -21.85
C LYS A 385 -0.10 -10.11 -23.14
N ILE A 386 0.88 -10.77 -23.81
CA ILE A 386 1.45 -10.31 -25.07
C ILE A 386 0.38 -10.17 -26.16
N LEU A 387 -0.54 -11.15 -26.28
CA LEU A 387 -1.67 -11.08 -27.21
C LEU A 387 -2.60 -9.90 -26.92
N ALA A 388 -2.87 -9.63 -25.65
CA ALA A 388 -3.71 -8.50 -25.24
C ALA A 388 -3.02 -7.15 -25.51
N ILE A 389 -1.70 -7.07 -25.32
CA ILE A 389 -0.89 -5.88 -25.63
C ILE A 389 -0.90 -5.61 -27.15
N GLU A 390 -0.68 -6.65 -27.96
CA GLU A 390 -0.79 -6.55 -29.41
C GLU A 390 -2.15 -6.05 -29.84
N TYR A 391 -3.20 -6.59 -29.24
CA TYR A 391 -4.58 -6.18 -29.53
C TYR A 391 -4.80 -4.72 -29.18
N ALA A 392 -4.35 -4.26 -28.00
CA ALA A 392 -4.43 -2.87 -27.57
C ALA A 392 -3.71 -1.94 -28.55
N ARG A 393 -2.47 -2.27 -28.93
CA ARG A 393 -1.66 -1.50 -29.89
C ARG A 393 -2.33 -1.38 -31.24
N LYS A 394 -2.78 -2.49 -31.84
CA LYS A 394 -3.41 -2.52 -33.17
C LYS A 394 -4.76 -1.79 -33.21
N ASN A 395 -5.53 -1.87 -32.14
CA ASN A 395 -6.87 -1.26 -32.04
C ASN A 395 -6.87 0.13 -31.40
N LYS A 396 -5.68 0.69 -31.09
CA LYS A 396 -5.50 2.01 -30.46
C LYS A 396 -6.28 2.17 -29.16
N ILE A 397 -6.38 1.08 -28.36
CA ILE A 397 -6.97 1.12 -27.04
C ILE A 397 -5.88 1.62 -26.07
N PRO A 398 -6.11 2.70 -25.31
CA PRO A 398 -5.16 3.18 -24.29
C PRO A 398 -4.58 2.04 -23.45
N TYR A 399 -3.27 1.94 -23.41
CA TYR A 399 -2.53 0.87 -22.75
C TYR A 399 -1.53 1.44 -21.73
N PHE A 400 -1.51 0.86 -20.54
CA PHE A 400 -0.54 1.20 -19.50
C PHE A 400 0.10 -0.07 -18.92
N GLY A 401 1.39 -0.26 -19.16
CA GLY A 401 2.18 -1.39 -18.70
C GLY A 401 3.04 -1.01 -17.49
N LEU A 402 2.89 -1.71 -16.35
CA LEU A 402 3.64 -1.45 -15.13
C LEU A 402 4.67 -2.55 -14.92
N CYS A 403 5.94 -2.20 -14.75
CA CYS A 403 7.05 -3.10 -14.50
C CYS A 403 7.09 -4.26 -15.52
N TYR A 404 6.60 -5.43 -15.17
CA TYR A 404 6.49 -6.57 -16.09
C TYR A 404 5.60 -6.27 -17.30
N GLY A 405 4.58 -5.41 -17.15
CA GLY A 405 3.76 -4.95 -18.26
C GLY A 405 4.56 -4.18 -19.32
N MET A 406 5.51 -3.33 -18.91
CA MET A 406 6.45 -2.69 -19.83
C MET A 406 7.35 -3.71 -20.52
N GLN A 407 7.92 -4.64 -19.78
CA GLN A 407 8.81 -5.66 -20.34
C GLN A 407 8.10 -6.48 -21.42
N LEU A 408 6.87 -6.92 -21.16
CA LEU A 408 6.05 -7.65 -22.13
C LEU A 408 5.62 -6.79 -23.33
N MET A 409 5.45 -5.48 -23.14
CA MET A 409 5.19 -4.53 -24.23
C MET A 409 6.38 -4.43 -25.18
N VAL A 410 7.59 -4.38 -24.65
CA VAL A 410 8.83 -4.35 -25.47
C VAL A 410 9.03 -5.67 -26.20
N ILE A 411 8.75 -6.81 -25.54
CA ILE A 411 8.80 -8.14 -26.17
C ILE A 411 7.75 -8.25 -27.30
N GLU A 412 6.52 -7.79 -27.06
CA GLU A 412 5.46 -7.74 -28.10
C GLU A 412 5.94 -6.95 -29.32
N TYR A 413 6.52 -5.78 -29.09
CA TYR A 413 6.99 -4.91 -30.16
C TYR A 413 8.14 -5.54 -30.94
N ALA A 414 9.09 -6.18 -30.27
CA ALA A 414 10.18 -6.91 -30.88
C ALA A 414 9.66 -8.08 -31.74
N ARG A 415 8.69 -8.86 -31.26
CA ARG A 415 8.12 -9.99 -32.02
C ARG A 415 7.34 -9.57 -33.26
N ASN A 416 6.47 -8.56 -33.11
CA ASN A 416 5.46 -8.24 -34.11
C ASN A 416 5.84 -7.07 -35.03
N ILE A 417 6.81 -6.24 -34.64
CA ILE A 417 7.29 -5.12 -35.47
C ILE A 417 8.69 -5.37 -36.04
N LEU A 418 9.63 -5.87 -35.20
CA LEU A 418 10.97 -6.24 -35.70
C LEU A 418 11.02 -7.64 -36.31
N GLY A 419 10.01 -8.49 -36.11
CA GLY A 419 9.99 -9.86 -36.63
C GLY A 419 10.84 -10.87 -35.84
N LEU A 420 11.33 -10.50 -34.66
CA LEU A 420 12.12 -11.35 -33.76
C LEU A 420 11.21 -12.34 -33.02
N ARG A 421 10.71 -13.37 -33.69
CA ARG A 421 9.68 -14.27 -33.21
C ARG A 421 9.98 -14.99 -31.90
N ASP A 422 11.25 -15.25 -31.59
CA ASP A 422 11.73 -15.88 -30.35
C ASP A 422 12.10 -14.86 -29.26
N ALA A 423 11.87 -13.55 -29.49
CA ALA A 423 12.11 -12.51 -28.49
C ALA A 423 11.42 -12.83 -27.17
N ASN A 424 12.17 -12.80 -26.07
CA ASN A 424 11.68 -13.20 -24.76
C ASN A 424 12.47 -12.54 -23.61
N THR A 425 12.05 -12.81 -22.39
CA THR A 425 12.83 -12.54 -21.19
C THR A 425 13.60 -13.77 -20.75
N THR A 426 14.83 -13.59 -20.28
CA THR A 426 15.64 -14.68 -19.70
C THR A 426 15.07 -15.19 -18.38
N GLU A 427 14.12 -14.50 -17.76
CA GLU A 427 13.34 -15.01 -16.62
C GLU A 427 12.58 -16.29 -16.99
N VAL A 428 12.04 -16.34 -18.20
CA VAL A 428 11.15 -17.42 -18.66
C VAL A 428 11.87 -18.37 -19.60
N ASN A 429 12.63 -17.85 -20.54
CA ASN A 429 13.39 -18.65 -21.48
C ASN A 429 14.88 -18.28 -21.44
N LYS A 430 15.63 -18.99 -20.60
CA LYS A 430 17.08 -18.79 -20.45
C LYS A 430 17.90 -19.06 -21.74
N LYS A 431 17.30 -19.73 -22.75
CA LYS A 431 17.96 -20.11 -24.00
C LYS A 431 17.54 -19.25 -25.20
N THR A 432 16.71 -18.21 -24.99
CA THR A 432 16.33 -17.32 -26.09
C THR A 432 17.55 -16.65 -26.69
N LYS A 433 17.59 -16.58 -28.03
CA LYS A 433 18.64 -15.85 -28.75
C LYS A 433 18.39 -14.35 -28.75
N ASN A 434 17.13 -13.96 -28.68
CA ASN A 434 16.70 -12.57 -28.63
C ASN A 434 16.17 -12.23 -27.20
N ASN A 435 17.12 -12.08 -26.27
CA ASN A 435 16.86 -11.74 -24.86
C ASN A 435 16.56 -10.24 -24.70
N ILE A 436 15.43 -9.84 -25.23
CA ILE A 436 14.96 -8.43 -25.21
C ILE A 436 14.87 -7.88 -23.78
N VAL A 437 14.53 -8.76 -22.85
CA VAL A 437 14.57 -8.47 -21.41
C VAL A 437 15.53 -9.45 -20.76
N ASP A 438 16.51 -8.91 -20.05
CA ASP A 438 17.55 -9.72 -19.44
C ASP A 438 17.75 -9.36 -17.96
N ILE A 439 18.42 -10.24 -17.25
CA ILE A 439 18.77 -10.01 -15.85
C ILE A 439 19.76 -8.86 -15.73
N MET A 440 19.53 -7.97 -14.80
CA MET A 440 20.47 -6.91 -14.45
C MET A 440 21.81 -7.51 -14.02
N GLU A 441 22.92 -6.94 -14.49
CA GLU A 441 24.27 -7.44 -14.16
C GLU A 441 24.49 -7.54 -12.63
N SER A 442 24.03 -6.53 -11.88
CA SER A 442 24.08 -6.50 -10.42
C SER A 442 23.30 -7.65 -9.75
N GLN A 443 22.32 -8.26 -10.45
CA GLN A 443 21.48 -9.33 -9.92
C GLN A 443 22.02 -10.74 -10.19
N LYS A 444 22.95 -10.89 -11.14
CA LYS A 444 23.53 -12.20 -11.50
C LYS A 444 24.17 -12.88 -10.30
N GLN A 445 24.92 -12.14 -9.49
CA GLN A 445 25.57 -12.67 -8.29
C GLN A 445 24.58 -13.06 -7.20
N ASN A 446 23.50 -12.29 -7.03
CA ASN A 446 22.47 -12.57 -6.03
C ASN A 446 21.74 -13.89 -6.36
N ILE A 447 21.38 -14.10 -7.62
CA ILE A 447 20.76 -15.36 -8.07
C ILE A 447 21.72 -16.54 -7.91
N ALA A 448 22.99 -16.38 -8.32
CA ALA A 448 23.99 -17.44 -8.18
C ALA A 448 24.20 -17.88 -6.72
N LYS A 449 24.05 -16.97 -5.75
CA LYS A 449 24.15 -17.23 -4.31
C LYS A 449 22.81 -17.57 -3.67
N SER A 450 21.71 -17.68 -4.43
CA SER A 450 20.34 -17.90 -3.93
C SER A 450 19.88 -16.85 -2.90
N VAL A 451 20.40 -15.62 -2.97
CA VAL A 451 19.97 -14.49 -2.15
C VAL A 451 18.77 -13.83 -2.83
N MET A 452 17.55 -14.19 -2.41
CA MET A 452 16.32 -13.76 -3.08
C MET A 452 15.61 -12.61 -2.35
N GLY A 453 15.52 -12.62 -1.03
CA GLY A 453 14.84 -11.57 -0.25
C GLY A 453 15.63 -10.27 -0.22
N GLY A 454 14.96 -9.11 -0.35
CA GLY A 454 15.56 -7.78 -0.24
C GLY A 454 16.68 -7.46 -1.22
N SER A 455 16.82 -8.21 -2.32
CA SER A 455 17.98 -8.11 -3.21
C SER A 455 17.67 -7.63 -4.63
N MET A 456 16.41 -7.30 -4.93
CA MET A 456 16.00 -6.68 -6.20
C MET A 456 16.47 -5.21 -6.26
N ARG A 457 16.25 -4.55 -7.38
CA ARG A 457 16.27 -3.09 -7.45
C ARG A 457 15.01 -2.58 -6.78
N LEU A 458 15.15 -2.08 -5.55
CA LEU A 458 14.06 -1.74 -4.64
C LEU A 458 14.11 -0.27 -4.23
N GLY A 459 12.94 0.36 -4.15
CA GLY A 459 12.81 1.73 -3.66
C GLY A 459 12.87 2.78 -4.76
N ALA A 460 13.05 4.04 -4.36
CA ALA A 460 13.00 5.19 -5.23
C ALA A 460 14.31 5.38 -6.00
N TYR A 461 14.21 5.51 -7.32
CA TYR A 461 15.32 5.85 -8.20
C TYR A 461 14.94 6.99 -9.14
N ASP A 462 15.93 7.80 -9.46
CA ASP A 462 15.76 8.92 -10.36
C ASP A 462 15.66 8.44 -11.82
N CYS A 463 14.79 9.12 -12.58
CA CYS A 463 14.61 8.93 -14.01
C CYS A 463 14.61 10.28 -14.72
N VAL A 464 15.30 10.36 -15.86
CA VAL A 464 15.34 11.52 -16.74
C VAL A 464 14.44 11.28 -17.93
N ILE A 465 13.46 12.18 -18.13
CA ILE A 465 12.42 12.07 -19.17
C ILE A 465 12.75 13.00 -20.34
N ALA A 466 12.67 12.49 -21.54
CA ALA A 466 12.86 13.25 -22.79
C ALA A 466 11.69 14.24 -23.00
N LYS A 467 12.01 15.49 -23.34
CA LYS A 467 11.01 16.52 -23.69
C LYS A 467 10.22 16.12 -24.94
N GLY A 468 8.93 16.44 -24.98
CA GLY A 468 8.03 16.13 -26.10
C GLY A 468 7.54 14.67 -26.13
N SER A 469 7.80 13.90 -25.08
CA SER A 469 7.24 12.57 -24.87
C SER A 469 5.89 12.62 -24.15
N VAL A 470 5.09 11.55 -24.27
CA VAL A 470 3.81 11.42 -23.54
C VAL A 470 4.06 11.46 -22.04
N ALA A 471 5.13 10.82 -21.57
CA ALA A 471 5.52 10.85 -20.17
C ALA A 471 5.88 12.27 -19.71
N TYR A 472 6.67 13.02 -20.52
CA TYR A 472 7.00 14.40 -20.18
C TYR A 472 5.76 15.29 -20.05
N ASP A 473 4.82 15.17 -20.98
CA ASP A 473 3.57 15.93 -20.96
C ASP A 473 2.71 15.60 -19.74
N ALA A 474 2.77 14.33 -19.26
CA ALA A 474 2.06 13.91 -18.06
C ALA A 474 2.68 14.49 -16.78
N TYR A 475 4.01 14.42 -16.61
CA TYR A 475 4.70 14.88 -15.41
C TYR A 475 4.95 16.41 -15.38
N GLY A 476 5.07 17.05 -16.54
CA GLY A 476 5.43 18.46 -16.67
C GLY A 476 6.87 18.78 -16.24
N LYS A 477 7.73 17.78 -16.07
CA LYS A 477 9.13 17.93 -15.64
C LYS A 477 10.01 16.82 -16.20
N SER A 478 11.32 17.10 -16.38
CA SER A 478 12.29 16.18 -16.97
C SER A 478 12.98 15.24 -15.96
N LYS A 479 12.85 15.49 -14.66
CA LYS A 479 13.44 14.64 -13.61
C LYS A 479 12.36 14.22 -12.66
N ILE A 480 12.27 12.92 -12.43
CA ILE A 480 11.33 12.29 -11.50
C ILE A 480 12.08 11.27 -10.65
N SER A 481 11.46 10.83 -9.57
CA SER A 481 11.93 9.72 -8.76
C SER A 481 10.75 8.80 -8.50
N GLU A 482 10.90 7.50 -8.79
CA GLU A 482 9.82 6.51 -8.74
C GLU A 482 10.31 5.22 -8.08
N ARG A 483 9.38 4.45 -7.47
CA ARG A 483 9.70 3.22 -6.75
C ARG A 483 9.79 2.03 -7.69
N HIS A 484 10.82 1.22 -7.49
CA HIS A 484 11.14 0.02 -8.27
C HIS A 484 11.00 -1.26 -7.44
N ARG A 485 10.71 -2.37 -8.14
CA ARG A 485 10.70 -3.73 -7.61
C ARG A 485 10.93 -4.73 -8.73
N HIS A 486 12.16 -4.88 -9.21
CA HIS A 486 12.47 -5.79 -10.32
C HIS A 486 13.93 -6.28 -10.33
N ARG A 487 14.19 -7.40 -11.04
CA ARG A 487 15.52 -7.99 -11.30
C ARG A 487 15.91 -7.96 -12.77
N TYR A 488 14.90 -7.88 -13.64
CA TYR A 488 15.06 -7.92 -15.09
C TYR A 488 14.71 -6.57 -15.67
N GLU A 489 15.32 -6.24 -16.80
CA GLU A 489 15.10 -4.99 -17.51
C GLU A 489 15.36 -5.12 -19.01
N VAL A 490 15.04 -4.09 -19.78
CA VAL A 490 15.25 -4.05 -21.23
C VAL A 490 16.74 -4.13 -21.53
N ASN A 491 17.11 -5.04 -22.41
CA ASN A 491 18.48 -5.22 -22.87
C ASN A 491 18.87 -4.11 -23.86
N ASN A 492 19.85 -3.30 -23.49
CA ASN A 492 20.32 -2.15 -24.27
C ASN A 492 20.80 -2.50 -25.67
N ALA A 493 21.23 -3.75 -25.92
CA ALA A 493 21.68 -4.19 -27.25
C ALA A 493 20.56 -4.05 -28.31
N PHE A 494 19.31 -4.15 -27.92
CA PHE A 494 18.16 -4.07 -28.83
C PHE A 494 17.50 -2.67 -28.89
N VAL A 495 17.87 -1.75 -28.00
CA VAL A 495 17.28 -0.42 -27.93
C VAL A 495 17.37 0.35 -29.23
N PRO A 496 18.54 0.41 -29.94
CA PRO A 496 18.64 1.15 -31.18
C PRO A 496 17.70 0.63 -32.29
N GLU A 497 17.52 -0.70 -32.41
CA GLU A 497 16.62 -1.30 -33.39
C GLU A 497 15.15 -1.03 -33.06
N LEU A 498 14.77 -1.10 -31.78
CA LEU A 498 13.42 -0.79 -31.32
C LEU A 498 13.08 0.70 -31.52
N GLU A 499 14.02 1.61 -31.26
CA GLU A 499 13.84 3.04 -31.50
C GLU A 499 13.71 3.37 -33.00
N LYS A 500 14.53 2.74 -33.84
CA LYS A 500 14.43 2.86 -35.32
C LYS A 500 13.07 2.37 -35.83
N ALA A 501 12.47 1.36 -35.19
CA ALA A 501 11.15 0.87 -35.52
C ALA A 501 10.02 1.75 -34.95
N GLY A 502 10.35 2.71 -34.09
CA GLY A 502 9.43 3.75 -33.59
C GLY A 502 8.89 3.55 -32.19
N LEU A 503 9.44 2.63 -31.40
CA LEU A 503 9.25 2.58 -29.95
C LEU A 503 10.26 3.55 -29.31
N ILE A 504 9.79 4.48 -28.49
CA ILE A 504 10.64 5.50 -27.87
C ILE A 504 10.93 5.12 -26.41
N PHE A 505 12.20 5.08 -26.03
CA PHE A 505 12.59 4.98 -24.62
C PHE A 505 12.76 6.39 -24.06
N SER A 506 11.62 6.98 -23.68
CA SER A 506 11.51 8.37 -23.24
C SER A 506 12.01 8.63 -21.82
N GLY A 507 12.08 7.61 -20.97
CA GLY A 507 12.65 7.70 -19.62
C GLY A 507 13.86 6.81 -19.48
N LYS A 508 14.96 7.36 -18.95
CA LYS A 508 16.20 6.62 -18.69
C LYS A 508 16.75 6.97 -17.30
N SER A 509 17.54 6.05 -16.73
CA SER A 509 18.31 6.36 -15.51
C SER A 509 19.22 7.58 -15.74
N PRO A 510 19.68 8.29 -14.69
CA PRO A 510 20.59 9.42 -14.85
C PRO A 510 21.88 9.09 -15.62
N THR A 511 22.36 7.84 -15.57
CA THR A 511 23.51 7.36 -16.35
C THR A 511 23.16 7.06 -17.81
N GLY A 512 21.87 6.97 -18.14
CA GLY A 512 21.37 6.57 -19.47
C GLY A 512 21.39 5.07 -19.74
N GLU A 513 21.84 4.26 -18.76
CA GLU A 513 22.04 2.81 -18.94
C GLU A 513 20.75 1.99 -18.81
N LEU A 514 19.77 2.45 -18.03
CA LEU A 514 18.54 1.72 -17.77
C LEU A 514 17.36 2.41 -18.45
N CYS A 515 16.52 1.60 -19.11
CA CYS A 515 15.30 2.06 -19.77
C CYS A 515 14.13 2.02 -18.77
N GLU A 516 13.67 3.19 -18.35
CA GLU A 516 12.64 3.35 -17.32
C GLU A 516 11.23 3.53 -17.89
N ILE A 517 11.11 4.14 -19.09
CA ILE A 517 9.84 4.39 -19.76
C ILE A 517 9.97 4.08 -21.24
N ALA A 518 9.07 3.26 -21.79
CA ALA A 518 8.91 3.00 -23.21
C ALA A 518 7.52 3.45 -23.65
N GLU A 519 7.43 4.10 -24.84
CA GLU A 519 6.15 4.63 -25.31
C GLU A 519 6.07 4.71 -26.85
N LEU A 520 4.85 4.75 -27.36
CA LEU A 520 4.59 5.18 -28.74
C LEU A 520 4.21 6.66 -28.77
N PRO A 521 4.66 7.43 -29.79
CA PRO A 521 4.24 8.81 -29.97
C PRO A 521 2.73 8.97 -30.00
N GLN A 522 2.19 10.01 -29.42
CA GLN A 522 0.73 10.25 -29.34
C GLN A 522 0.06 10.33 -30.71
N ILE A 523 0.78 10.72 -31.76
CA ILE A 523 0.29 10.70 -33.14
C ILE A 523 0.03 9.29 -33.67
N LYS A 524 0.77 8.29 -33.18
CA LYS A 524 0.64 6.87 -33.55
C LYS A 524 -0.41 6.17 -32.69
N HIS A 525 -0.44 6.47 -31.40
CA HIS A 525 -1.33 5.82 -30.45
C HIS A 525 -1.80 6.80 -29.36
N PRO A 526 -3.08 6.83 -28.96
CA PRO A 526 -3.60 7.82 -27.98
C PRO A 526 -2.90 7.78 -26.63
N PHE A 527 -2.51 6.61 -26.15
CA PHE A 527 -1.68 6.36 -24.97
C PHE A 527 -1.18 4.91 -25.02
N PHE A 528 0.10 4.70 -25.27
CA PHE A 528 0.73 3.37 -25.22
C PHE A 528 2.06 3.52 -24.51
N VAL A 529 2.00 3.38 -23.18
CA VAL A 529 3.11 3.69 -22.29
C VAL A 529 3.37 2.49 -21.39
N GLY A 530 4.64 2.11 -21.25
CA GLY A 530 5.12 1.16 -20.27
C GLY A 530 6.18 1.79 -19.39
N VAL A 531 6.17 1.47 -18.10
CA VAL A 531 7.15 1.96 -17.13
C VAL A 531 7.77 0.80 -16.36
N GLN A 532 9.08 0.85 -16.10
CA GLN A 532 9.79 -0.20 -15.37
C GLN A 532 9.55 -0.11 -13.86
N PHE A 533 9.26 1.08 -13.37
CA PHE A 533 8.90 1.37 -11.98
C PHE A 533 7.43 1.09 -11.69
N HIS A 534 7.04 1.28 -10.43
CA HIS A 534 5.69 1.07 -9.89
C HIS A 534 5.06 2.42 -9.49
N PRO A 535 4.49 3.19 -10.43
CA PRO A 535 3.90 4.50 -10.14
C PRO A 535 2.68 4.41 -9.21
N GLU A 536 2.06 3.23 -9.13
CA GLU A 536 0.95 2.96 -8.22
C GLU A 536 1.32 3.16 -6.75
N PHE A 537 2.56 2.89 -6.35
CA PHE A 537 3.01 3.08 -4.97
C PHE A 537 3.12 4.56 -4.58
N MET A 538 3.27 5.46 -5.56
CA MET A 538 3.36 6.91 -5.33
C MET A 538 2.01 7.62 -5.44
N ALA A 539 0.94 6.93 -5.86
CA ALA A 539 -0.38 7.51 -6.00
C ALA A 539 -1.01 7.84 -4.64
N ARG A 540 -1.58 9.03 -4.52
CA ARG A 540 -2.26 9.53 -3.30
C ARG A 540 -3.65 10.06 -3.64
N PRO A 541 -4.62 10.00 -2.73
CA PRO A 541 -5.95 10.58 -2.91
C PRO A 541 -5.91 12.05 -3.28
N LEU A 542 -5.06 12.82 -2.60
CA LEU A 542 -4.92 14.27 -2.79
C LEU A 542 -3.87 14.66 -3.83
N ALA A 543 -3.14 13.69 -4.38
CA ALA A 543 -2.13 13.85 -5.41
C ALA A 543 -2.13 12.62 -6.34
N PRO A 544 -3.15 12.47 -7.21
CA PRO A 544 -3.22 11.39 -8.17
C PRO A 544 -1.97 11.35 -9.05
N HIS A 545 -1.48 10.14 -9.34
CA HIS A 545 -0.24 10.00 -10.08
C HIS A 545 -0.37 10.50 -11.54
N PRO A 546 0.59 11.28 -12.06
CA PRO A 546 0.49 11.93 -13.37
C PRO A 546 0.24 10.97 -14.53
N LEU A 547 0.95 9.83 -14.58
CA LEU A 547 0.79 8.85 -15.66
C LEU A 547 -0.56 8.15 -15.61
N PHE A 548 -1.08 7.80 -14.42
CA PHE A 548 -2.42 7.24 -14.29
C PHE A 548 -3.49 8.25 -14.72
N THR A 549 -3.30 9.52 -14.36
CA THR A 549 -4.20 10.62 -14.77
C THR A 549 -4.18 10.81 -16.29
N ALA A 550 -3.01 10.79 -16.92
CA ALA A 550 -2.87 10.88 -18.38
C ALA A 550 -3.50 9.67 -19.09
N PHE A 551 -3.31 8.45 -18.54
CA PHE A 551 -3.94 7.23 -19.04
C PHE A 551 -5.48 7.32 -19.00
N ILE A 552 -6.07 7.69 -17.85
CA ILE A 552 -7.52 7.84 -17.71
C ILE A 552 -8.05 8.95 -18.63
N LYS A 553 -7.33 10.07 -18.76
CA LYS A 553 -7.67 11.14 -19.69
C LYS A 553 -7.70 10.65 -21.14
N ALA A 554 -6.77 9.81 -21.56
CA ALA A 554 -6.76 9.19 -22.88
C ALA A 554 -7.92 8.20 -23.05
N ALA A 555 -8.20 7.37 -22.03
CA ALA A 555 -9.30 6.41 -22.01
C ALA A 555 -10.69 7.08 -22.10
N THR A 556 -10.82 8.31 -21.59
CA THR A 556 -12.11 9.05 -21.65
C THR A 556 -12.31 9.83 -22.94
N LYS A 557 -11.29 9.98 -23.78
CA LYS A 557 -11.44 10.59 -25.11
C LYS A 557 -12.07 9.55 -26.05
N LYS A 558 -13.34 9.76 -26.44
CA LYS A 558 -13.97 8.92 -27.49
C LYS A 558 -13.07 8.94 -28.74
N PRO A 559 -12.82 7.78 -29.37
CA PRO A 559 -12.15 7.79 -30.65
C PRO A 559 -12.94 8.72 -31.59
N ARG A 560 -12.25 9.64 -32.26
CA ARG A 560 -12.85 10.37 -33.40
C ARG A 560 -13.26 9.28 -34.39
N LYS A 561 -14.58 9.17 -34.65
CA LYS A 561 -15.15 8.27 -35.67
C LYS A 561 -14.51 8.50 -37.03
#